data_8b061f3460363174a886162228875969
#
_entry.id   8b061f3460363174a886162228875969
#
_cell.length_a   1.000
_cell.length_b   1.000
_cell.length_c   1.000
_cell.angle_alpha   90.00
_cell.angle_beta   90.00
_cell.angle_gamma   90.00
#
_symmetry.space_group_name_H-M   'P 1'
#
loop_
_entity.id
_entity.type
_entity.pdbx_description
1 polymer ?
#
loop_
_entity_poly.entity_id
_entity_poly.type
_entity_poly.pdbx_seq_one_letter_code
_entity_poly.pdbx_strand_id
1 'polypeptide(L)'
;MVSAVEDPAIAQKALEIGAYGYILKPFRPAELRISIANALRRRKLELDNRAHREKLEKTVMERTLDLREALSKLEKVAEGVIQTMALTLETRDPYTAGHQRRVARLSSAIAEKLNLPEHQIEGLRLAAMIHDLGKISVPAEILSKPTRLTEPEFMLIKEHPGVAYNILKGIEFPWPIAEMVYQHHERMDGSGYPRGLSNGKILLEARILGVADVVEAMASHRPYRPALGVEKAMEEILQNRGTLYDPAVVDACKDLFEKYGANFASLALGVE
;
A
#
# COMPACT_ATOMS: atom_id res chain seq x y z
N MET A 1 -56.71 -23.30 4.90
CA MET A 1 -57.39 -24.11 5.96
C MET A 1 -58.86 -23.82 5.94
N VAL A 2 -59.74 -24.82 6.16
CA VAL A 2 -61.20 -24.67 6.23
C VAL A 2 -61.65 -25.14 7.60
N SER A 3 -62.46 -24.35 8.34
CA SER A 3 -62.84 -24.63 9.72
C SER A 3 -64.32 -24.23 9.96
N ALA A 4 -64.95 -24.85 10.96
CA ALA A 4 -66.27 -24.44 11.47
C ALA A 4 -66.13 -23.55 12.73
N VAL A 5 -64.93 -23.31 13.20
CA VAL A 5 -64.63 -22.54 14.43
C VAL A 5 -64.41 -21.08 14.03
N GLU A 6 -65.24 -20.19 14.57
CA GLU A 6 -65.17 -18.74 14.37
C GLU A 6 -64.36 -18.09 15.51
N ASP A 7 -63.06 -18.43 15.57
CA ASP A 7 -62.17 -17.87 16.57
C ASP A 7 -60.96 -17.17 15.85
N PRO A 8 -60.83 -15.84 16.01
CA PRO A 8 -59.71 -15.09 15.40
C PRO A 8 -58.33 -15.58 15.82
N ALA A 9 -58.17 -16.07 17.06
CA ALA A 9 -56.90 -16.57 17.55
C ALA A 9 -56.46 -17.87 16.83
N ILE A 10 -57.42 -18.74 16.51
CA ILE A 10 -57.19 -19.97 15.74
C ILE A 10 -56.85 -19.63 14.28
N ALA A 11 -57.53 -18.65 13.71
CA ALA A 11 -57.24 -18.19 12.35
C ALA A 11 -55.82 -17.61 12.25
N GLN A 12 -55.45 -16.78 13.20
CA GLN A 12 -54.08 -16.19 13.25
C GLN A 12 -53.00 -17.29 13.43
N LYS A 13 -53.22 -18.22 14.36
CA LYS A 13 -52.31 -19.33 14.58
C LYS A 13 -52.17 -20.24 13.35
N ALA A 14 -53.23 -20.45 12.61
CA ALA A 14 -53.18 -21.19 11.34
C ALA A 14 -52.32 -20.50 10.29
N LEU A 15 -52.36 -19.17 10.19
CA LEU A 15 -51.51 -18.38 9.30
C LEU A 15 -50.03 -18.42 9.75
N GLU A 16 -49.77 -18.33 11.06
CA GLU A 16 -48.40 -18.38 11.63
C GLU A 16 -47.74 -19.73 11.35
N ILE A 17 -48.47 -20.86 11.38
CA ILE A 17 -47.93 -22.19 11.06
C ILE A 17 -47.90 -22.48 9.56
N GLY A 18 -48.18 -21.51 8.70
CA GLY A 18 -47.98 -21.58 7.24
C GLY A 18 -49.24 -21.84 6.40
N ALA A 19 -50.44 -21.68 6.94
CA ALA A 19 -51.62 -21.71 6.11
C ALA A 19 -51.71 -20.45 5.24
N TYR A 20 -51.95 -20.61 3.95
CA TYR A 20 -52.07 -19.47 3.01
C TYR A 20 -53.41 -18.73 3.10
N GLY A 21 -54.39 -19.26 3.86
CA GLY A 21 -55.70 -18.65 4.11
C GLY A 21 -56.55 -19.46 5.05
N TYR A 22 -57.58 -18.83 5.62
CA TYR A 22 -58.53 -19.42 6.54
C TYR A 22 -59.93 -19.13 6.04
N ILE A 23 -60.80 -20.16 5.95
CA ILE A 23 -62.18 -20.05 5.44
C ILE A 23 -63.10 -20.69 6.45
N LEU A 24 -64.16 -19.97 6.80
CA LEU A 24 -65.21 -20.44 7.70
C LEU A 24 -66.31 -21.20 6.98
N LYS A 25 -66.87 -22.22 7.60
CA LYS A 25 -68.02 -22.91 7.16
C LYS A 25 -69.29 -22.25 7.81
N PRO A 26 -70.44 -22.07 7.04
CA PRO A 26 -70.64 -22.43 5.63
C PRO A 26 -70.03 -21.38 4.68
N PHE A 27 -69.39 -21.82 3.59
CA PHE A 27 -68.78 -20.94 2.59
C PHE A 27 -69.43 -21.08 1.23
N ARG A 28 -69.35 -20.02 0.43
CA ARG A 28 -69.84 -20.03 -0.96
C ARG A 28 -68.72 -20.59 -1.89
N PRO A 29 -69.10 -21.36 -2.96
CA PRO A 29 -68.11 -21.91 -3.90
C PRO A 29 -67.17 -20.85 -4.53
N ALA A 30 -67.73 -19.63 -4.74
CA ALA A 30 -66.87 -18.50 -5.25
C ALA A 30 -65.79 -18.04 -4.29
N GLU A 31 -66.10 -17.95 -2.98
CA GLU A 31 -65.16 -17.56 -1.94
C GLU A 31 -64.00 -18.57 -1.81
N LEU A 32 -64.35 -19.86 -1.87
CA LEU A 32 -63.34 -20.93 -1.85
C LEU A 32 -62.41 -20.84 -3.07
N ARG A 33 -62.97 -20.63 -4.28
CA ARG A 33 -62.16 -20.50 -5.51
C ARG A 33 -61.22 -19.31 -5.45
N ILE A 34 -61.69 -18.14 -4.99
CA ILE A 34 -60.85 -16.94 -4.84
C ILE A 34 -59.74 -17.18 -3.82
N SER A 35 -60.07 -17.77 -2.69
CA SER A 35 -59.08 -18.03 -1.62
C SER A 35 -58.01 -19.02 -2.07
N ILE A 36 -58.39 -20.08 -2.80
CA ILE A 36 -57.42 -21.03 -3.38
C ILE A 36 -56.54 -20.35 -4.43
N ALA A 37 -57.14 -19.55 -5.34
CA ALA A 37 -56.35 -18.84 -6.35
C ALA A 37 -55.33 -17.88 -5.72
N ASN A 38 -55.74 -17.14 -4.69
CA ASN A 38 -54.83 -16.25 -3.95
C ASN A 38 -53.72 -17.02 -3.24
N ALA A 39 -54.03 -18.12 -2.60
CA ALA A 39 -53.05 -18.99 -1.93
C ALA A 39 -52.05 -19.56 -2.91
N LEU A 40 -52.47 -20.05 -4.06
CA LEU A 40 -51.61 -20.57 -5.11
C LEU A 40 -50.71 -19.49 -5.72
N ARG A 41 -51.27 -18.29 -5.95
CA ARG A 41 -50.50 -17.14 -6.46
C ARG A 41 -49.43 -16.71 -5.45
N ARG A 42 -49.76 -16.62 -4.17
CA ARG A 42 -48.83 -16.28 -3.11
C ARG A 42 -47.70 -17.31 -3.03
N ARG A 43 -48.06 -18.60 -3.01
CA ARG A 43 -47.05 -19.68 -2.99
C ARG A 43 -46.09 -19.62 -4.19
N LYS A 44 -46.65 -19.36 -5.39
CA LYS A 44 -45.85 -19.21 -6.59
C LYS A 44 -44.85 -18.04 -6.45
N LEU A 45 -45.31 -16.86 -6.01
CA LEU A 45 -44.46 -15.70 -5.78
C LEU A 45 -43.35 -15.95 -4.73
N GLU A 46 -43.68 -16.69 -3.68
CA GLU A 46 -42.69 -17.06 -2.64
C GLU A 46 -41.60 -18.01 -3.21
N LEU A 47 -42.00 -18.99 -4.01
CA LEU A 47 -41.05 -19.90 -4.68
C LEU A 47 -40.16 -19.18 -5.71
N ASP A 48 -40.78 -18.33 -6.55
CA ASP A 48 -40.04 -17.53 -7.54
C ASP A 48 -39.07 -16.57 -6.87
N ASN A 49 -39.48 -15.94 -5.76
CA ASN A 49 -38.65 -15.02 -5.00
C ASN A 49 -37.47 -15.75 -4.33
N ARG A 50 -37.70 -16.95 -3.80
CA ARG A 50 -36.68 -17.78 -3.23
C ARG A 50 -35.62 -18.19 -4.29
N ALA A 51 -36.12 -18.70 -5.44
CA ALA A 51 -35.21 -19.09 -6.54
C ALA A 51 -34.41 -17.89 -7.08
N HIS A 52 -35.05 -16.71 -7.16
CA HIS A 52 -34.36 -15.49 -7.57
C HIS A 52 -33.28 -15.07 -6.58
N ARG A 53 -33.57 -15.13 -5.27
CA ARG A 53 -32.59 -14.84 -4.21
C ARG A 53 -31.40 -15.78 -4.28
N GLU A 54 -31.63 -17.09 -4.35
CA GLU A 54 -30.57 -18.09 -4.45
C GLU A 54 -29.66 -17.84 -5.68
N LYS A 55 -30.28 -17.50 -6.83
CA LYS A 55 -29.54 -17.12 -8.04
C LYS A 55 -28.72 -15.85 -7.85
N LEU A 56 -29.29 -14.82 -7.21
CA LEU A 56 -28.63 -13.55 -6.96
C LEU A 56 -27.42 -13.75 -6.01
N GLU A 57 -27.60 -14.48 -4.91
CA GLU A 57 -26.54 -14.78 -3.96
C GLU A 57 -25.36 -15.50 -4.65
N LYS A 58 -25.67 -16.50 -5.49
CA LYS A 58 -24.65 -17.18 -6.29
C LYS A 58 -23.91 -16.22 -7.23
N THR A 59 -24.65 -15.38 -7.96
CA THR A 59 -24.07 -14.42 -8.90
C THR A 59 -23.19 -13.39 -8.17
N VAL A 60 -23.62 -12.89 -7.00
CA VAL A 60 -22.82 -11.96 -6.17
C VAL A 60 -21.53 -12.63 -5.74
N MET A 61 -21.59 -13.89 -5.27
CA MET A 61 -20.40 -14.63 -4.86
C MET A 61 -19.41 -14.81 -6.02
N GLU A 62 -19.89 -15.25 -7.19
CA GLU A 62 -19.05 -15.42 -8.40
C GLU A 62 -18.38 -14.09 -8.80
N ARG A 63 -19.16 -13.00 -8.89
CA ARG A 63 -18.63 -11.69 -9.26
C ARG A 63 -17.63 -11.14 -8.25
N THR A 64 -17.85 -11.42 -6.95
CA THR A 64 -16.91 -11.02 -5.90
C THR A 64 -15.56 -11.75 -6.03
N LEU A 65 -15.59 -13.03 -6.38
CA LEU A 65 -14.37 -13.80 -6.63
C LEU A 65 -13.64 -13.29 -7.88
N ASP A 66 -14.36 -13.11 -9.00
CA ASP A 66 -13.80 -12.57 -10.25
C ASP A 66 -13.13 -11.20 -10.01
N LEU A 67 -13.79 -10.31 -9.26
CA LEU A 67 -13.27 -8.98 -8.95
C LEU A 67 -11.99 -9.05 -8.12
N ARG A 68 -11.96 -9.90 -7.09
CA ARG A 68 -10.76 -10.11 -6.26
C ARG A 68 -9.59 -10.62 -7.09
N GLU A 69 -9.84 -11.57 -7.98
CA GLU A 69 -8.81 -12.09 -8.86
C GLU A 69 -8.28 -11.01 -9.83
N ALA A 70 -9.18 -10.22 -10.41
CA ALA A 70 -8.80 -9.10 -11.29
C ALA A 70 -7.99 -8.04 -10.56
N LEU A 71 -8.37 -7.66 -9.33
CA LEU A 71 -7.62 -6.73 -8.48
C LEU A 71 -6.21 -7.26 -8.18
N SER A 72 -6.10 -8.53 -7.75
CA SER A 72 -4.79 -9.14 -7.47
C SER A 72 -3.87 -9.19 -8.70
N LYS A 73 -4.44 -9.43 -9.89
CA LYS A 73 -3.67 -9.36 -11.14
C LYS A 73 -3.20 -7.93 -11.44
N LEU A 74 -4.05 -6.94 -11.25
CA LEU A 74 -3.72 -5.54 -11.47
C LEU A 74 -2.60 -5.06 -10.53
N GLU A 75 -2.68 -5.42 -9.24
CA GLU A 75 -1.64 -5.12 -8.25
C GLU A 75 -0.28 -5.70 -8.67
N LYS A 76 -0.24 -6.97 -9.07
CA LYS A 76 0.99 -7.62 -9.55
C LYS A 76 1.57 -6.93 -10.80
N VAL A 77 0.71 -6.51 -11.72
CA VAL A 77 1.16 -5.78 -12.92
C VAL A 77 1.73 -4.42 -12.53
N ALA A 78 1.07 -3.68 -11.64
CA ALA A 78 1.56 -2.39 -11.16
C ALA A 78 2.91 -2.52 -10.45
N GLU A 79 3.08 -3.50 -9.57
CA GLU A 79 4.37 -3.81 -8.93
C GLU A 79 5.45 -4.15 -9.97
N GLY A 80 5.12 -4.98 -10.96
CA GLY A 80 6.04 -5.33 -12.04
C GLY A 80 6.49 -4.13 -12.85
N VAL A 81 5.61 -3.18 -13.13
CA VAL A 81 5.94 -1.91 -13.80
C VAL A 81 6.91 -1.09 -12.95
N ILE A 82 6.64 -0.92 -11.66
CA ILE A 82 7.50 -0.19 -10.73
C ILE A 82 8.89 -0.84 -10.65
N GLN A 83 8.96 -2.17 -10.52
CA GLN A 83 10.23 -2.90 -10.52
C GLN A 83 10.99 -2.73 -11.84
N THR A 84 10.30 -2.73 -12.97
CA THR A 84 10.93 -2.53 -14.28
C THR A 84 11.49 -1.11 -14.41
N MET A 85 10.78 -0.09 -13.89
CA MET A 85 11.28 1.28 -13.83
C MET A 85 12.56 1.39 -12.99
N ALA A 86 12.58 0.78 -11.79
CA ALA A 86 13.75 0.73 -10.94
C ALA A 86 14.94 0.05 -11.64
N LEU A 87 14.73 -1.12 -12.26
CA LEU A 87 15.77 -1.83 -13.02
C LEU A 87 16.28 -1.02 -14.21
N THR A 88 15.39 -0.32 -14.92
CA THR A 88 15.79 0.55 -16.04
C THR A 88 16.73 1.66 -15.56
N LEU A 89 16.47 2.20 -14.39
CA LEU A 89 17.34 3.21 -13.78
C LEU A 89 18.70 2.61 -13.37
N GLU A 90 18.69 1.44 -12.76
CA GLU A 90 19.90 0.70 -12.38
C GLU A 90 20.81 0.39 -13.57
N THR A 91 20.25 0.21 -14.79
CA THR A 91 21.10 0.01 -15.98
C THR A 91 21.90 1.24 -16.39
N ARG A 92 21.47 2.44 -15.98
CA ARG A 92 22.18 3.70 -16.21
C ARG A 92 23.18 4.05 -15.12
N ASP A 93 22.97 3.54 -13.91
CA ASP A 93 23.86 3.70 -12.76
C ASP A 93 24.20 2.29 -12.23
N PRO A 94 25.25 1.64 -12.77
CA PRO A 94 25.60 0.25 -12.44
C PRO A 94 25.88 0.00 -10.95
N TYR A 95 26.15 1.06 -10.20
CA TYR A 95 26.44 0.96 -8.76
C TYR A 95 25.21 1.01 -7.90
N THR A 96 24.03 1.20 -8.50
CA THR A 96 22.73 1.18 -7.79
C THR A 96 22.00 -0.16 -7.94
N ALA A 97 22.65 -1.19 -8.49
CA ALA A 97 22.04 -2.51 -8.64
C ALA A 97 21.50 -3.02 -7.28
N GLY A 98 20.16 -3.20 -7.20
CA GLY A 98 19.46 -3.61 -6.00
C GLY A 98 19.38 -2.54 -4.89
N HIS A 99 19.93 -1.34 -5.06
CA HIS A 99 19.86 -0.24 -4.09
C HIS A 99 18.41 0.07 -3.70
N GLN A 100 17.54 0.32 -4.67
CA GLN A 100 16.15 0.66 -4.40
C GLN A 100 15.44 -0.41 -3.56
N ARG A 101 15.70 -1.69 -3.86
CA ARG A 101 15.12 -2.81 -3.09
C ARG A 101 15.65 -2.86 -1.66
N ARG A 102 16.96 -2.59 -1.46
CA ARG A 102 17.57 -2.57 -0.13
C ARG A 102 17.06 -1.39 0.70
N VAL A 103 16.98 -0.20 0.10
CA VAL A 103 16.39 0.98 0.74
C VAL A 103 14.93 0.72 1.10
N ALA A 104 14.14 0.11 0.20
CA ALA A 104 12.74 -0.23 0.47
C ALA A 104 12.59 -1.21 1.65
N ARG A 105 13.43 -2.25 1.73
CA ARG A 105 13.43 -3.20 2.87
C ARG A 105 13.77 -2.50 4.18
N LEU A 106 14.83 -1.70 4.20
CA LEU A 106 15.25 -1.00 5.42
C LEU A 106 14.20 0.03 5.85
N SER A 107 13.65 0.79 4.91
CA SER A 107 12.55 1.74 5.19
C SER A 107 11.34 1.05 5.79
N SER A 108 10.92 -0.09 5.23
CA SER A 108 9.80 -0.88 5.75
C SER A 108 10.09 -1.38 7.17
N ALA A 109 11.28 -1.93 7.43
CA ALA A 109 11.64 -2.41 8.76
C ALA A 109 11.67 -1.28 9.81
N ILE A 110 12.16 -0.09 9.45
CA ILE A 110 12.13 1.08 10.33
C ILE A 110 10.67 1.50 10.59
N ALA A 111 9.82 1.53 9.57
CA ALA A 111 8.41 1.89 9.69
C ALA A 111 7.63 0.89 10.56
N GLU A 112 7.87 -0.42 10.41
CA GLU A 112 7.33 -1.47 11.29
C GLU A 112 7.75 -1.27 12.74
N LYS A 113 9.02 -0.96 12.98
CA LYS A 113 9.56 -0.68 14.32
C LYS A 113 8.92 0.55 14.96
N LEU A 114 8.54 1.54 14.15
CA LEU A 114 7.79 2.73 14.56
C LEU A 114 6.27 2.48 14.68
N ASN A 115 5.80 1.24 14.44
CA ASN A 115 4.39 0.83 14.46
C ASN A 115 3.50 1.62 13.47
N LEU A 116 4.01 1.95 12.29
CA LEU A 116 3.18 2.54 11.24
C LEU A 116 2.15 1.50 10.75
N PRO A 117 0.94 1.95 10.34
CA PRO A 117 -0.06 1.08 9.74
C PRO A 117 0.47 0.43 8.45
N GLU A 118 0.08 -0.84 8.19
CA GLU A 118 0.51 -1.63 7.03
C GLU A 118 0.36 -0.87 5.70
N HIS A 119 -0.79 -0.19 5.53
CA HIS A 119 -1.02 0.59 4.31
C HIS A 119 -0.03 1.75 4.12
N GLN A 120 0.49 2.37 5.19
CA GLN A 120 1.52 3.42 5.09
C GLN A 120 2.88 2.81 4.75
N ILE A 121 3.19 1.65 5.31
CA ILE A 121 4.42 0.89 5.01
C ILE A 121 4.46 0.52 3.54
N GLU A 122 3.34 0.12 2.97
CA GLU A 122 3.23 -0.20 1.55
C GLU A 122 3.52 1.03 0.66
N GLY A 123 2.93 2.18 0.97
CA GLY A 123 3.21 3.45 0.28
C GLY A 123 4.67 3.85 0.36
N LEU A 124 5.28 3.73 1.55
CA LEU A 124 6.70 3.99 1.75
C LEU A 124 7.58 3.03 0.94
N ARG A 125 7.26 1.73 0.91
CA ARG A 125 7.95 0.72 0.12
C ARG A 125 7.96 1.08 -1.37
N LEU A 126 6.81 1.49 -1.91
CA LEU A 126 6.70 1.93 -3.29
C LEU A 126 7.51 3.21 -3.55
N ALA A 127 7.43 4.20 -2.67
CA ALA A 127 8.23 5.41 -2.77
C ALA A 127 9.73 5.10 -2.78
N ALA A 128 10.20 4.21 -1.90
CA ALA A 128 11.59 3.79 -1.83
C ALA A 128 12.07 3.08 -3.10
N MET A 129 11.20 2.30 -3.76
CA MET A 129 11.55 1.64 -5.03
C MET A 129 11.80 2.61 -6.18
N ILE A 130 11.23 3.82 -6.14
CA ILE A 130 11.29 4.79 -7.24
C ILE A 130 11.83 6.17 -6.81
N HIS A 131 12.39 6.29 -5.59
CA HIS A 131 12.83 7.59 -5.06
C HIS A 131 13.86 8.29 -5.96
N ASP A 132 14.67 7.53 -6.61
CA ASP A 132 15.74 7.97 -7.51
C ASP A 132 15.29 8.14 -8.98
N LEU A 133 14.00 7.96 -9.31
CA LEU A 133 13.49 7.98 -10.69
C LEU A 133 13.94 9.22 -11.48
N GLY A 134 14.08 10.34 -10.82
CA GLY A 134 14.52 11.59 -11.45
C GLY A 134 15.98 11.60 -11.92
N LYS A 135 16.81 10.65 -11.49
CA LYS A 135 18.18 10.50 -12.00
C LYS A 135 18.23 10.17 -13.49
N ILE A 136 17.10 9.82 -14.10
CA ILE A 136 16.98 9.63 -15.53
C ILE A 136 17.37 10.90 -16.33
N SER A 137 17.23 12.07 -15.74
CA SER A 137 17.63 13.36 -16.36
C SER A 137 19.12 13.68 -16.24
N VAL A 138 19.84 12.95 -15.35
CA VAL A 138 21.27 13.18 -15.12
C VAL A 138 22.08 12.44 -16.20
N PRO A 139 23.09 13.07 -16.83
CA PRO A 139 24.00 12.38 -17.74
C PRO A 139 24.68 11.17 -17.09
N ALA A 140 24.75 10.05 -17.82
CA ALA A 140 25.33 8.81 -17.29
C ALA A 140 26.81 8.97 -16.91
N GLU A 141 27.53 9.83 -17.60
CA GLU A 141 28.95 10.16 -17.34
C GLU A 141 29.14 10.81 -15.97
N ILE A 142 28.13 11.55 -15.47
CA ILE A 142 28.15 12.14 -14.13
C ILE A 142 27.83 11.05 -13.08
N LEU A 143 26.83 10.20 -13.34
CA LEU A 143 26.42 9.14 -12.41
C LEU A 143 27.53 8.09 -12.22
N SER A 144 28.26 7.74 -13.27
CA SER A 144 29.33 6.73 -13.26
C SER A 144 30.73 7.31 -13.08
N LYS A 145 30.87 8.61 -12.79
CA LYS A 145 32.17 9.27 -12.65
C LYS A 145 33.01 8.65 -11.52
N PRO A 146 34.22 8.18 -11.78
CA PRO A 146 35.04 7.50 -10.78
C PRO A 146 35.77 8.47 -9.82
N THR A 147 35.61 9.78 -10.03
CA THR A 147 36.22 10.83 -9.18
C THR A 147 35.13 11.61 -8.45
N ARG A 148 35.53 12.44 -7.49
CA ARG A 148 34.58 13.35 -6.83
C ARG A 148 33.89 14.25 -7.86
N LEU A 149 32.62 14.48 -7.66
CA LEU A 149 31.82 15.39 -8.46
C LEU A 149 32.26 16.84 -8.19
N THR A 150 32.28 17.66 -9.22
CA THR A 150 32.38 19.10 -9.09
C THR A 150 31.06 19.67 -8.56
N GLU A 151 31.09 20.90 -8.04
CA GLU A 151 29.89 21.54 -7.52
C GLU A 151 28.77 21.67 -8.59
N PRO A 152 29.03 22.07 -9.84
CA PRO A 152 28.01 22.08 -10.89
C PRO A 152 27.44 20.69 -11.20
N GLU A 153 28.26 19.64 -11.22
CA GLU A 153 27.77 18.26 -11.42
C GLU A 153 26.89 17.80 -10.27
N PHE A 154 27.27 18.14 -9.04
CA PHE A 154 26.45 17.81 -7.88
C PHE A 154 25.13 18.57 -7.86
N MET A 155 25.11 19.81 -8.34
CA MET A 155 23.86 20.57 -8.49
C MET A 155 22.89 19.89 -9.45
N LEU A 156 23.39 19.32 -10.58
CA LEU A 156 22.56 18.54 -11.49
C LEU A 156 21.95 17.31 -10.81
N ILE A 157 22.71 16.62 -9.95
CA ILE A 157 22.18 15.51 -9.20
C ILE A 157 21.09 15.97 -8.22
N LYS A 158 21.25 17.12 -7.55
CA LYS A 158 20.27 17.66 -6.60
C LYS A 158 18.90 17.97 -7.24
N GLU A 159 18.80 18.03 -8.54
CA GLU A 159 17.54 18.25 -9.24
C GLU A 159 16.66 17.00 -9.31
N HIS A 160 17.23 15.78 -9.13
CA HIS A 160 16.48 14.54 -9.34
C HIS A 160 15.20 14.40 -8.50
N PRO A 161 15.11 14.85 -7.22
CA PRO A 161 13.85 14.76 -6.48
C PRO A 161 12.74 15.58 -7.12
N GLY A 162 13.10 16.75 -7.67
CA GLY A 162 12.17 17.63 -8.41
C GLY A 162 11.69 17.02 -9.73
N VAL A 163 12.61 16.38 -10.46
CA VAL A 163 12.29 15.66 -11.68
C VAL A 163 11.37 14.48 -11.39
N ALA A 164 11.71 13.67 -10.38
CA ALA A 164 10.88 12.56 -9.96
C ALA A 164 9.47 13.00 -9.52
N TYR A 165 9.39 14.08 -8.73
CA TYR A 165 8.11 14.67 -8.34
C TYR A 165 7.27 15.05 -9.56
N ASN A 166 7.86 15.73 -10.56
CA ASN A 166 7.14 16.13 -11.76
C ASN A 166 6.64 14.95 -12.60
N ILE A 167 7.35 13.82 -12.58
CA ILE A 167 6.90 12.58 -13.24
C ILE A 167 5.74 11.95 -12.48
N LEU A 168 5.81 11.92 -11.14
CA LEU A 168 4.90 11.16 -10.29
C LEU A 168 3.63 11.91 -9.89
N LYS A 169 3.66 13.25 -9.83
CA LYS A 169 2.54 14.08 -9.31
C LYS A 169 1.24 13.96 -10.10
N GLY A 170 1.29 13.46 -11.34
CA GLY A 170 0.11 13.24 -12.18
C GLY A 170 -0.56 11.88 -11.97
N ILE A 171 0.01 11.01 -11.14
CA ILE A 171 -0.53 9.69 -10.82
C ILE A 171 -1.28 9.78 -9.50
N GLU A 172 -2.56 9.36 -9.50
CA GLU A 172 -3.39 9.30 -8.29
C GLU A 172 -3.04 8.06 -7.46
N PHE A 173 -1.96 8.13 -6.72
CA PHE A 173 -1.62 7.09 -5.73
C PHE A 173 -2.50 7.22 -4.48
N PRO A 174 -2.81 6.09 -3.78
CA PRO A 174 -3.45 6.14 -2.47
C PRO A 174 -2.60 6.82 -1.38
N TRP A 175 -1.33 7.04 -1.65
CA TRP A 175 -0.32 7.62 -0.74
C TRP A 175 0.36 8.82 -1.40
N PRO A 176 0.93 9.74 -0.64
CA PRO A 176 1.62 10.92 -1.17
C PRO A 176 3.03 10.58 -1.71
N ILE A 177 3.14 9.57 -2.58
CA ILE A 177 4.43 9.04 -3.08
C ILE A 177 5.27 10.13 -3.71
N ALA A 178 4.67 10.99 -4.54
CA ALA A 178 5.40 12.09 -5.17
C ALA A 178 6.05 13.02 -4.12
N GLU A 179 5.33 13.37 -3.03
CA GLU A 179 5.86 14.18 -1.95
C GLU A 179 6.91 13.44 -1.12
N MET A 180 6.74 12.15 -0.84
CA MET A 180 7.76 11.34 -0.16
C MET A 180 9.08 11.37 -0.93
N VAL A 181 9.01 11.12 -2.25
CA VAL A 181 10.16 11.15 -3.15
C VAL A 181 10.74 12.55 -3.24
N TYR A 182 9.92 13.59 -3.28
CA TYR A 182 10.40 14.99 -3.36
C TYR A 182 11.19 15.39 -2.12
N GLN A 183 10.86 14.83 -0.94
CA GLN A 183 11.40 15.24 0.36
C GLN A 183 12.51 14.35 0.93
N HIS A 184 12.89 13.24 0.27
CA HIS A 184 13.79 12.25 0.88
C HIS A 184 15.21 12.77 1.16
N HIS A 185 15.62 13.86 0.52
CA HIS A 185 16.87 14.55 0.80
C HIS A 185 16.73 15.80 1.68
N GLU A 186 15.52 16.09 2.18
CA GLU A 186 15.35 17.13 3.19
C GLU A 186 16.00 16.71 4.51
N ARG A 187 16.40 17.69 5.32
CA ARG A 187 17.04 17.48 6.61
C ARG A 187 16.29 18.25 7.69
N MET A 188 16.27 17.73 8.91
CA MET A 188 15.50 18.29 10.02
C MET A 188 15.86 19.76 10.34
N ASP A 189 17.10 20.16 10.10
CA ASP A 189 17.60 21.53 10.30
C ASP A 189 17.32 22.48 9.10
N GLY A 190 16.78 21.97 8.00
CA GLY A 190 16.52 22.74 6.77
C GLY A 190 17.72 22.85 5.83
N SER A 191 18.85 22.19 6.11
CA SER A 191 20.03 22.17 5.23
C SER A 191 19.87 21.24 4.00
N GLY A 192 18.78 20.47 3.97
CA GLY A 192 18.45 19.55 2.89
C GLY A 192 18.01 20.25 1.60
N TYR A 193 17.59 19.46 0.65
CA TYR A 193 17.09 19.92 -0.64
C TYR A 193 15.91 19.07 -1.10
N PRO A 194 15.05 19.52 -2.04
CA PRO A 194 15.19 20.74 -2.85
C PRO A 194 14.55 21.99 -2.25
N ARG A 195 13.71 21.88 -1.21
CA ARG A 195 12.94 22.99 -0.67
C ARG A 195 13.51 23.59 0.62
N GLY A 196 14.46 22.91 1.26
CA GLY A 196 14.99 23.32 2.58
C GLY A 196 13.93 23.22 3.66
N LEU A 197 13.09 22.20 3.64
CA LEU A 197 12.08 21.96 4.66
C LEU A 197 12.75 21.54 5.97
N SER A 198 12.16 21.96 7.08
CA SER A 198 12.66 21.62 8.42
C SER A 198 11.60 20.99 9.31
N ASN A 199 12.04 20.14 10.23
CA ASN A 199 11.22 19.55 11.28
C ASN A 199 9.88 18.96 10.76
N GLY A 200 8.76 19.31 11.42
CA GLY A 200 7.44 18.77 11.13
C GLY A 200 6.86 19.06 9.73
N LYS A 201 7.58 19.83 8.89
CA LYS A 201 7.17 20.06 7.49
C LYS A 201 7.57 18.92 6.57
N ILE A 202 8.50 18.05 7.01
CA ILE A 202 8.95 16.87 6.27
C ILE A 202 8.03 15.70 6.64
N LEU A 203 7.49 14.99 5.66
CA LEU A 203 6.69 13.79 5.89
C LEU A 203 7.50 12.75 6.68
N LEU A 204 6.86 12.03 7.60
CA LEU A 204 7.53 10.98 8.38
C LEU A 204 8.14 9.91 7.47
N GLU A 205 7.40 9.51 6.45
CA GLU A 205 7.84 8.53 5.44
C GLU A 205 9.10 9.02 4.70
N ALA A 206 9.17 10.31 4.37
CA ALA A 206 10.37 10.89 3.73
C ALA A 206 11.58 10.94 4.69
N ARG A 207 11.36 11.17 6.00
CA ARG A 207 12.41 11.08 7.02
C ARG A 207 12.95 9.66 7.15
N ILE A 208 12.05 8.65 7.14
CA ILE A 208 12.42 7.23 7.17
C ILE A 208 13.22 6.88 5.91
N LEU A 209 12.70 7.25 4.74
CA LEU A 209 13.36 7.01 3.46
C LEU A 209 14.76 7.65 3.41
N GLY A 210 14.89 8.90 3.88
CA GLY A 210 16.16 9.62 3.91
C GLY A 210 17.22 8.97 4.81
N VAL A 211 16.82 8.39 5.96
CA VAL A 211 17.72 7.63 6.83
C VAL A 211 18.12 6.31 6.17
N ALA A 212 17.17 5.57 5.63
CA ALA A 212 17.42 4.29 4.97
C ALA A 212 18.33 4.44 3.74
N ASP A 213 18.13 5.49 2.93
CA ASP A 213 18.97 5.81 1.79
C ASP A 213 20.41 6.11 2.21
N VAL A 214 20.61 6.93 3.23
CA VAL A 214 21.95 7.27 3.74
C VAL A 214 22.67 6.01 4.27
N VAL A 215 21.98 5.19 5.06
CA VAL A 215 22.57 3.96 5.63
C VAL A 215 22.98 3.01 4.50
N GLU A 216 22.09 2.77 3.54
CA GLU A 216 22.41 1.89 2.42
C GLU A 216 23.51 2.46 1.54
N ALA A 217 23.45 3.75 1.20
CA ALA A 217 24.43 4.40 0.36
C ALA A 217 25.83 4.40 0.98
N MET A 218 25.96 4.51 2.30
CA MET A 218 27.26 4.45 2.99
C MET A 218 27.76 3.03 3.13
N ALA A 219 26.89 2.06 3.33
CA ALA A 219 27.25 0.67 3.49
C ALA A 219 27.58 -0.04 2.17
N SER A 220 27.14 0.50 1.02
CA SER A 220 27.37 -0.05 -0.33
C SER A 220 28.55 0.62 -1.04
N HIS A 221 29.11 -0.08 -2.05
CA HIS A 221 30.13 0.48 -2.95
C HIS A 221 29.52 1.55 -3.87
N ARG A 222 30.30 2.61 -4.12
CA ARG A 222 29.98 3.67 -5.09
C ARG A 222 31.14 3.88 -6.07
N PRO A 223 30.93 4.46 -7.28
CA PRO A 223 31.98 4.61 -8.30
C PRO A 223 33.26 5.29 -7.78
N TYR A 224 33.04 6.27 -6.94
CA TYR A 224 34.08 7.17 -6.40
C TYR A 224 34.50 6.80 -4.97
N ARG A 225 33.95 5.72 -4.37
CA ARG A 225 34.22 5.38 -2.97
C ARG A 225 33.87 3.90 -2.67
N PRO A 226 34.82 3.13 -2.05
CA PRO A 226 34.48 1.81 -1.51
C PRO A 226 33.38 1.92 -0.43
N ALA A 227 32.74 0.80 -0.13
CA ALA A 227 31.81 0.70 0.98
C ALA A 227 32.51 1.12 2.28
N LEU A 228 31.89 1.98 3.07
CA LEU A 228 32.42 2.37 4.39
C LEU A 228 32.05 1.35 5.48
N GLY A 229 31.07 0.51 5.20
CA GLY A 229 30.49 -0.43 6.15
C GLY A 229 29.29 0.13 6.90
N VAL A 230 28.55 -0.79 7.49
CA VAL A 230 27.30 -0.47 8.21
C VAL A 230 27.61 0.33 9.49
N GLU A 231 28.72 0.03 10.17
CA GLU A 231 29.16 0.70 11.39
C GLU A 231 29.36 2.21 11.16
N LYS A 232 30.03 2.57 10.05
CA LYS A 232 30.22 3.98 9.68
C LYS A 232 28.90 4.67 9.31
N ALA A 233 27.99 3.95 8.66
CA ALA A 233 26.67 4.48 8.35
C ALA A 233 25.86 4.75 9.63
N MET A 234 25.95 3.85 10.61
CA MET A 234 25.32 4.03 11.92
C MET A 234 25.94 5.19 12.70
N GLU A 235 27.29 5.33 12.72
CA GLU A 235 27.97 6.48 13.31
C GLU A 235 27.43 7.81 12.74
N GLU A 236 27.29 7.91 11.42
CA GLU A 236 26.79 9.10 10.73
C GLU A 236 25.39 9.50 11.21
N ILE A 237 24.44 8.55 11.20
CA ILE A 237 23.07 8.88 11.58
C ILE A 237 22.92 9.14 13.08
N LEU A 238 23.74 8.51 13.93
CA LEU A 238 23.75 8.71 15.37
C LEU A 238 24.36 10.08 15.75
N GLN A 239 25.47 10.47 15.12
CA GLN A 239 26.11 11.78 15.36
C GLN A 239 25.20 12.94 14.96
N ASN A 240 24.41 12.77 13.91
CA ASN A 240 23.53 13.78 13.37
C ASN A 240 22.06 13.61 13.81
N ARG A 241 21.79 12.77 14.83
CA ARG A 241 20.49 12.55 15.43
C ARG A 241 19.92 13.85 16.01
N GLY A 242 18.72 14.22 15.60
CA GLY A 242 18.05 15.45 16.04
C GLY A 242 18.53 16.74 15.34
N THR A 243 19.59 16.66 14.53
CA THR A 243 20.07 17.77 13.69
C THR A 243 19.69 17.54 12.23
N LEU A 244 20.25 16.52 11.60
CA LEU A 244 19.95 16.16 10.20
C LEU A 244 18.82 15.13 10.11
N TYR A 245 18.73 14.22 11.06
CA TYR A 245 17.83 13.08 11.03
C TYR A 245 16.85 13.10 12.21
N ASP A 246 15.65 12.60 11.96
CA ASP A 246 14.60 12.46 12.98
C ASP A 246 15.06 11.51 14.09
N PRO A 247 15.01 11.93 15.38
CA PRO A 247 15.45 11.11 16.49
C PRO A 247 14.73 9.75 16.59
N ALA A 248 13.42 9.73 16.37
CA ALA A 248 12.64 8.49 16.47
C ALA A 248 13.00 7.51 15.36
N VAL A 249 13.27 8.01 14.15
CA VAL A 249 13.69 7.20 13.00
C VAL A 249 15.09 6.64 13.22
N VAL A 250 16.02 7.45 13.72
CA VAL A 250 17.38 7.01 14.04
C VAL A 250 17.39 5.97 15.16
N ASP A 251 16.59 6.17 16.21
CA ASP A 251 16.48 5.23 17.33
C ASP A 251 15.89 3.89 16.84
N ALA A 252 14.86 3.92 16.00
CA ALA A 252 14.30 2.70 15.41
C ALA A 252 15.33 1.95 14.53
N CYS A 253 16.11 2.67 13.72
CA CYS A 253 17.18 2.09 12.92
C CYS A 253 18.30 1.48 13.79
N LYS A 254 18.69 2.16 14.86
CA LYS A 254 19.66 1.67 15.85
C LYS A 254 19.18 0.38 16.53
N ASP A 255 17.94 0.34 17.00
CA ASP A 255 17.37 -0.85 17.62
C ASP A 255 17.38 -2.06 16.67
N LEU A 256 17.11 -1.83 15.36
CA LEU A 256 17.20 -2.87 14.35
C LEU A 256 18.66 -3.34 14.18
N PHE A 257 19.61 -2.41 14.14
CA PHE A 257 21.03 -2.74 14.06
C PHE A 257 21.49 -3.58 15.26
N GLU A 258 21.13 -3.21 16.48
CA GLU A 258 21.44 -3.95 17.70
C GLU A 258 20.76 -5.34 17.73
N LYS A 259 19.52 -5.43 17.26
CA LYS A 259 18.74 -6.68 17.21
C LYS A 259 19.34 -7.70 16.22
N TYR A 260 19.70 -7.24 15.03
CA TYR A 260 20.16 -8.11 13.95
C TYR A 260 21.69 -8.31 13.93
N GLY A 261 22.47 -7.42 14.57
CA GLY A 261 23.93 -7.51 14.63
C GLY A 261 24.56 -7.68 13.24
N ALA A 262 25.37 -8.70 13.05
CA ALA A 262 25.98 -9.00 11.75
C ALA A 262 24.95 -9.24 10.61
N ASN A 263 23.74 -9.71 10.96
CA ASN A 263 22.66 -9.92 9.98
C ASN A 263 21.95 -8.62 9.58
N PHE A 264 22.24 -7.48 10.21
CA PHE A 264 21.72 -6.19 9.76
C PHE A 264 22.23 -5.84 8.36
N ALA A 265 23.44 -6.24 8.03
CA ALA A 265 23.97 -6.12 6.67
C ALA A 265 23.09 -6.90 5.65
N SER A 266 22.59 -8.08 6.02
CA SER A 266 21.65 -8.82 5.19
C SER A 266 20.32 -8.07 5.03
N LEU A 267 19.80 -7.46 6.09
CA LEU A 267 18.58 -6.63 6.03
C LEU A 267 18.81 -5.37 5.18
N ALA A 268 19.91 -4.64 5.45
CA ALA A 268 20.22 -3.36 4.81
C ALA A 268 20.85 -3.50 3.42
N LEU A 269 21.63 -4.56 3.17
CA LEU A 269 22.42 -4.73 1.95
C LEU A 269 21.96 -5.93 1.11
N GLY A 270 21.08 -6.81 1.62
CA GLY A 270 20.59 -7.98 0.89
C GLY A 270 21.69 -9.00 0.56
N VAL A 271 22.76 -9.04 1.35
CA VAL A 271 23.82 -10.04 1.21
C VAL A 271 23.41 -11.25 2.05
N GLU A 272 23.22 -12.41 1.38
CA GLU A 272 23.06 -13.71 2.05
C GLU A 272 24.40 -14.23 2.58
#